data_3dff9a9bdb9006b46c4c47c5e7c385de
#
_entry.id   3dff9a9bdb9006b46c4c47c5e7c385de
#
_cell.length_a   1.000
_cell.length_b   1.000
_cell.length_c   1.000
_cell.angle_alpha   90.00
_cell.angle_beta   90.00
_cell.angle_gamma   90.00
#
_symmetry.space_group_name_H-M   'P 1'
#
loop_
_entity.id
_entity.type
_entity.pdbx_description
1 polymer ?
#
loop_
_entity_poly.entity_id
_entity_poly.type
_entity_poly.pdbx_seq_one_letter_code
_entity_poly.pdbx_strand_id
1 'polypeptide(L)'
;KKQKFDVDLSNERQPFATPKDGSTMTLNDEFSLKELTEQQEDIKEQDLKFSANFKLPFKNGNKLKFGAKVVRKTKDKEVDFYEYSPLNEDAFMENSLKNTVDQSNKHFMPNNKYQAGIYAGKEYTGSLDLNNASLFEKEQVQEELAGNFEARETVSSGYVRFDQKITDRVELMSGLRIENTNLAYTGRTYDADEDITNKTERRHNSYINFLPSLLMKWNVNEDFKVRGSFTQTLSRPKYSALVPSVNIKRSDNEITIGNPELKPAMSYNFDLSADYYFRSIGLVSAGVFYKKIDDFIVNQISNNYEYQGNVYTRFTQPKNAGNANLLGIELSYQRD
;
A
#
# COMPACT_ATOMS: atom_id res chain seq x y z
N LYS A 1 22.63 -30.56 -10.30
CA LYS A 1 24.00 -30.31 -9.73
C LYS A 1 24.01 -28.93 -9.06
N LYS A 2 24.61 -28.82 -7.85
CA LYS A 2 24.84 -27.51 -7.20
C LYS A 2 26.02 -26.83 -7.88
N GLN A 3 25.78 -25.77 -8.65
CA GLN A 3 26.84 -24.99 -9.29
C GLN A 3 27.42 -23.98 -8.27
N LYS A 4 28.76 -23.83 -8.28
CA LYS A 4 29.46 -22.86 -7.43
C LYS A 4 29.79 -21.62 -8.25
N PHE A 5 29.63 -20.46 -7.64
CA PHE A 5 29.91 -19.17 -8.27
C PHE A 5 30.98 -18.41 -7.49
N ASP A 6 31.81 -17.66 -8.21
CA ASP A 6 32.58 -16.55 -7.68
C ASP A 6 31.77 -15.27 -7.85
N VAL A 7 31.61 -14.51 -6.77
CA VAL A 7 30.87 -13.26 -6.80
C VAL A 7 31.83 -12.08 -6.68
N ASP A 8 31.87 -11.27 -7.72
CA ASP A 8 32.61 -10.01 -7.74
C ASP A 8 31.73 -8.89 -7.12
N LEU A 9 32.13 -8.39 -5.97
CA LEU A 9 31.48 -7.30 -5.23
C LEU A 9 32.29 -6.00 -5.33
N SER A 10 33.27 -5.87 -6.23
CA SER A 10 34.07 -4.65 -6.40
C SER A 10 33.21 -3.42 -6.72
N ASN A 11 32.06 -3.63 -7.30
CA ASN A 11 31.00 -2.64 -7.42
C ASN A 11 29.74 -3.16 -6.69
N GLU A 12 29.50 -2.69 -5.47
CA GLU A 12 28.34 -3.11 -4.64
C GLU A 12 26.97 -2.87 -5.32
N ARG A 13 26.90 -1.91 -6.26
CA ARG A 13 25.68 -1.64 -7.03
C ARG A 13 25.49 -2.57 -8.23
N GLN A 14 26.54 -3.30 -8.59
CA GLN A 14 26.55 -4.21 -9.74
C GLN A 14 27.33 -5.49 -9.40
N PRO A 15 26.85 -6.30 -8.43
CA PRO A 15 27.48 -7.59 -8.14
C PRO A 15 27.44 -8.49 -9.37
N PHE A 16 28.54 -9.22 -9.64
CA PHE A 16 28.63 -10.09 -10.79
C PHE A 16 29.05 -11.50 -10.39
N ALA A 17 28.22 -12.49 -10.73
CA ALA A 17 28.49 -13.90 -10.45
C ALA A 17 29.03 -14.61 -11.67
N THR A 18 30.15 -15.34 -11.49
CA THR A 18 30.80 -16.14 -12.54
C THR A 18 30.89 -17.59 -12.08
N PRO A 19 30.52 -18.59 -12.90
CA PRO A 19 30.70 -19.99 -12.54
C PRO A 19 32.18 -20.35 -12.30
N LYS A 20 32.45 -21.07 -11.21
CA LYS A 20 33.85 -21.45 -10.82
C LYS A 20 34.52 -22.43 -11.75
N ASP A 21 33.74 -23.25 -12.45
CA ASP A 21 34.21 -24.29 -13.33
C ASP A 21 34.52 -23.81 -14.76
N GLY A 22 34.41 -22.50 -15.00
CA GLY A 22 34.64 -21.92 -16.34
C GLY A 22 33.55 -22.27 -17.35
N SER A 23 32.47 -22.94 -16.90
CA SER A 23 31.30 -23.15 -17.75
C SER A 23 30.69 -21.81 -18.11
N THR A 24 30.37 -21.59 -19.35
CA THR A 24 29.41 -20.57 -19.71
C THR A 24 28.09 -20.98 -19.09
N MET A 25 27.34 -20.04 -18.48
CA MET A 25 25.92 -20.26 -18.11
C MET A 25 25.08 -20.42 -19.39
N THR A 26 25.49 -21.38 -20.22
CA THR A 26 24.64 -21.86 -21.29
C THR A 26 23.60 -22.74 -20.65
N LEU A 27 22.36 -22.44 -20.92
CA LEU A 27 21.21 -23.27 -20.62
C LEU A 27 21.42 -24.60 -21.36
N ASN A 28 22.16 -25.50 -20.73
CA ASN A 28 22.38 -26.84 -21.24
C ASN A 28 21.25 -27.73 -20.74
N ASP A 29 21.19 -28.94 -21.23
CA ASP A 29 20.24 -30.03 -20.91
C ASP A 29 20.15 -30.39 -19.41
N GLU A 30 20.72 -29.55 -18.54
CA GLU A 30 20.76 -29.73 -17.08
C GLU A 30 19.64 -28.98 -16.33
N PHE A 31 18.80 -28.21 -17.02
CA PHE A 31 17.66 -27.51 -16.39
C PHE A 31 16.36 -28.24 -16.71
N SER A 32 15.64 -28.62 -15.67
CA SER A 32 14.28 -29.15 -15.74
C SER A 32 13.24 -28.16 -15.23
N LEU A 33 12.00 -28.35 -15.61
CA LEU A 33 10.89 -27.66 -14.96
C LEU A 33 10.76 -28.22 -13.54
N LYS A 34 11.02 -27.37 -12.55
CA LYS A 34 10.93 -27.74 -11.13
C LYS A 34 9.51 -27.51 -10.60
N GLU A 35 8.98 -26.35 -10.83
CA GLU A 35 7.68 -25.95 -10.35
C GLU A 35 7.05 -24.88 -11.24
N LEU A 36 5.74 -24.81 -11.25
CA LEU A 36 4.95 -23.70 -11.77
C LEU A 36 3.96 -23.27 -10.69
N THR A 37 3.75 -21.96 -10.58
CA THR A 37 2.78 -21.41 -9.65
C THR A 37 1.66 -20.72 -10.40
N GLU A 38 0.43 -20.88 -9.89
CA GLU A 38 -0.75 -20.16 -10.35
C GLU A 38 -1.37 -19.42 -9.19
N GLN A 39 -1.55 -18.12 -9.35
CA GLN A 39 -2.22 -17.27 -8.38
C GLN A 39 -3.45 -16.65 -9.00
N GLN A 40 -4.59 -16.85 -8.35
CA GLN A 40 -5.82 -16.14 -8.65
C GLN A 40 -6.18 -15.24 -7.46
N GLU A 41 -6.35 -13.94 -7.71
CA GLU A 41 -6.77 -12.98 -6.70
C GLU A 41 -8.12 -12.37 -7.07
N ASP A 42 -9.11 -12.52 -6.21
CA ASP A 42 -10.43 -11.89 -6.32
C ASP A 42 -10.59 -10.85 -5.20
N ILE A 43 -10.73 -9.58 -5.58
CA ILE A 43 -10.96 -8.48 -4.65
C ILE A 43 -12.31 -7.86 -4.95
N LYS A 44 -13.25 -8.01 -4.02
CA LYS A 44 -14.56 -7.36 -4.05
C LYS A 44 -14.59 -6.19 -3.08
N GLU A 45 -14.79 -4.98 -3.59
CA GLU A 45 -14.96 -3.79 -2.78
C GLU A 45 -16.30 -3.11 -3.12
N GLN A 46 -17.07 -2.80 -2.09
CA GLN A 46 -18.36 -2.15 -2.25
C GLN A 46 -18.47 -0.97 -1.27
N ASP A 47 -18.82 0.19 -1.82
CA ASP A 47 -19.04 1.43 -1.10
C ASP A 47 -20.51 1.87 -1.19
N LEU A 48 -21.17 2.01 -0.06
CA LEU A 48 -22.49 2.61 0.06
C LEU A 48 -22.38 3.95 0.81
N LYS A 49 -22.83 5.05 0.18
CA LYS A 49 -22.69 6.40 0.70
C LYS A 49 -24.02 7.14 0.70
N PHE A 50 -24.39 7.68 1.86
CA PHE A 50 -25.51 8.61 2.01
C PHE A 50 -25.02 9.90 2.63
N SER A 51 -25.50 11.04 2.13
CA SER A 51 -25.21 12.35 2.72
C SER A 51 -26.35 13.33 2.53
N ALA A 52 -26.54 14.17 3.55
CA ALA A 52 -27.45 15.32 3.49
C ALA A 52 -26.68 16.57 3.93
N ASN A 53 -26.79 17.64 3.15
CA ASN A 53 -26.09 18.90 3.40
C ASN A 53 -27.08 20.05 3.30
N PHE A 54 -26.99 20.97 4.26
CA PHE A 54 -27.84 22.15 4.36
C PHE A 54 -26.99 23.40 4.38
N LYS A 55 -27.54 24.48 3.80
CA LYS A 55 -26.92 25.80 3.78
C LYS A 55 -27.97 26.84 4.14
N LEU A 56 -27.70 27.60 5.19
CA LEU A 56 -28.52 28.72 5.64
C LEU A 56 -27.75 30.02 5.40
N PRO A 57 -28.16 30.83 4.40
CA PRO A 57 -27.59 32.15 4.19
C PRO A 57 -28.22 33.17 5.16
N PHE A 58 -27.40 34.10 5.65
CA PHE A 58 -27.84 35.24 6.48
C PHE A 58 -27.79 36.54 5.69
N LYS A 59 -28.61 37.54 6.07
CA LYS A 59 -28.70 38.82 5.37
C LYS A 59 -27.38 39.60 5.31
N ASN A 60 -26.47 39.39 6.27
CA ASN A 60 -25.14 40.03 6.34
C ASN A 60 -24.09 39.32 5.46
N GLY A 61 -24.49 38.39 4.60
CA GLY A 61 -23.59 37.62 3.72
C GLY A 61 -22.94 36.38 4.35
N ASN A 62 -23.10 36.18 5.66
CA ASN A 62 -22.64 34.98 6.36
C ASN A 62 -23.44 33.74 5.95
N LYS A 63 -22.87 32.55 6.16
CA LYS A 63 -23.53 31.31 5.81
C LYS A 63 -23.20 30.25 6.86
N LEU A 64 -24.24 29.59 7.38
CA LEU A 64 -24.10 28.36 8.16
C LEU A 64 -24.30 27.17 7.26
N LYS A 65 -23.39 26.23 7.30
CA LYS A 65 -23.49 24.94 6.60
C LYS A 65 -23.36 23.81 7.60
N PHE A 66 -24.20 22.82 7.48
CA PHE A 66 -24.14 21.62 8.29
C PHE A 66 -24.65 20.42 7.53
N GLY A 67 -24.26 19.25 7.95
CA GLY A 67 -24.69 18.03 7.29
C GLY A 67 -24.24 16.78 8.01
N ALA A 68 -24.75 15.67 7.51
CA ALA A 68 -24.38 14.34 7.97
C ALA A 68 -24.03 13.45 6.78
N LYS A 69 -23.16 12.48 7.02
CA LYS A 69 -22.76 11.49 6.03
C LYS A 69 -22.51 10.15 6.70
N VAL A 70 -23.00 9.10 6.07
CA VAL A 70 -22.68 7.71 6.42
C VAL A 70 -22.04 7.05 5.21
N VAL A 71 -20.93 6.39 5.44
CA VAL A 71 -20.24 5.57 4.43
C VAL A 71 -20.07 4.18 5.01
N ARG A 72 -20.54 3.17 4.29
CA ARG A 72 -20.29 1.78 4.60
C ARG A 72 -19.47 1.18 3.48
N LYS A 73 -18.31 0.66 3.84
CA LYS A 73 -17.40 -0.06 2.94
C LYS A 73 -17.33 -1.52 3.34
N THR A 74 -17.34 -2.39 2.36
CA THR A 74 -17.02 -3.81 2.53
C THR A 74 -15.92 -4.16 1.57
N LYS A 75 -14.94 -4.92 2.05
CA LYS A 75 -13.85 -5.44 1.23
C LYS A 75 -13.64 -6.89 1.56
N ASP A 76 -13.64 -7.69 0.53
CA ASP A 76 -13.37 -9.12 0.57
C ASP A 76 -12.20 -9.38 -0.36
N LYS A 77 -11.16 -10.02 0.17
CA LYS A 77 -9.97 -10.41 -0.58
C LYS A 77 -9.79 -11.90 -0.43
N GLU A 78 -9.85 -12.61 -1.56
CA GLU A 78 -9.57 -14.02 -1.68
C GLU A 78 -8.43 -14.23 -2.67
N VAL A 79 -7.43 -14.97 -2.24
CA VAL A 79 -6.32 -15.43 -3.05
C VAL A 79 -6.35 -16.94 -3.00
N ASP A 80 -6.36 -17.57 -4.17
CA ASP A 80 -6.05 -18.97 -4.36
C ASP A 80 -4.65 -19.06 -4.96
N PHE A 81 -3.79 -19.85 -4.34
CA PHE A 81 -2.44 -20.06 -4.79
C PHE A 81 -2.14 -21.55 -4.88
N TYR A 82 -1.74 -21.99 -6.06
CA TYR A 82 -1.40 -23.37 -6.33
C TYR A 82 0.02 -23.49 -6.84
N GLU A 83 0.71 -24.54 -6.37
CA GLU A 83 1.97 -25.01 -6.91
C GLU A 83 1.73 -26.30 -7.69
N TYR A 84 2.38 -26.41 -8.82
CA TYR A 84 2.33 -27.56 -9.71
C TYR A 84 3.74 -28.11 -9.88
N SER A 85 4.00 -29.30 -9.35
CA SER A 85 5.28 -29.98 -9.45
C SER A 85 5.20 -31.11 -10.48
N PRO A 86 6.12 -31.19 -11.46
CA PRO A 86 6.14 -32.29 -12.41
C PRO A 86 6.34 -33.63 -11.70
N LEU A 87 5.51 -34.63 -12.02
CA LEU A 87 5.67 -36.00 -11.50
C LEU A 87 6.91 -36.70 -12.05
N ASN A 88 7.38 -36.28 -13.21
CA ASN A 88 8.59 -36.78 -13.83
C ASN A 88 9.40 -35.60 -14.41
N GLU A 89 10.43 -35.16 -13.69
CA GLU A 89 11.29 -34.06 -14.11
C GLU A 89 11.98 -34.34 -15.45
N ASP A 90 12.37 -35.59 -15.72
CA ASP A 90 13.06 -35.99 -16.94
C ASP A 90 12.19 -35.78 -18.20
N ALA A 91 10.88 -35.96 -18.09
CA ALA A 91 9.95 -35.69 -19.20
C ALA A 91 9.94 -34.21 -19.63
N PHE A 92 10.33 -33.31 -18.76
CA PHE A 92 10.38 -31.86 -19.02
C PHE A 92 11.79 -31.36 -19.35
N MET A 93 12.87 -32.13 -19.09
CA MET A 93 14.23 -31.74 -19.37
C MET A 93 14.48 -31.53 -20.88
N GLU A 94 14.05 -32.44 -21.72
CA GLU A 94 14.27 -32.34 -23.18
C GLU A 94 13.53 -31.16 -23.84
N ASN A 95 12.42 -30.72 -23.26
CA ASN A 95 11.53 -29.75 -23.88
C ASN A 95 11.61 -28.36 -23.27
N SER A 96 12.10 -28.21 -22.04
CA SER A 96 12.09 -26.91 -21.33
C SER A 96 12.96 -25.86 -22.02
N LEU A 97 14.11 -26.24 -22.58
CA LEU A 97 15.04 -25.33 -23.22
C LEU A 97 14.78 -25.09 -24.70
N LYS A 98 14.14 -26.04 -25.41
CA LYS A 98 13.76 -25.88 -26.82
C LYS A 98 12.68 -24.82 -27.01
N ASN A 99 11.93 -24.48 -25.94
CA ASN A 99 10.83 -23.53 -25.96
C ASN A 99 11.19 -22.22 -25.24
N THR A 100 12.47 -21.90 -25.17
CA THR A 100 12.95 -20.63 -24.60
C THR A 100 12.97 -19.54 -25.65
N VAL A 101 12.87 -18.31 -25.18
CA VAL A 101 12.99 -17.09 -25.99
C VAL A 101 14.24 -16.34 -25.55
N ASP A 102 15.13 -16.06 -26.48
CA ASP A 102 16.28 -15.18 -26.26
C ASP A 102 15.81 -13.73 -26.21
N GLN A 103 15.89 -13.14 -25.02
CA GLN A 103 15.56 -11.74 -24.76
C GLN A 103 16.82 -10.88 -24.60
N SER A 104 17.99 -11.37 -25.03
CA SER A 104 19.24 -10.62 -25.00
C SER A 104 19.08 -9.30 -25.75
N ASN A 105 19.41 -8.19 -25.08
CA ASN A 105 19.26 -6.86 -25.62
C ASN A 105 20.52 -6.04 -25.30
N LYS A 106 21.23 -5.57 -26.32
CA LYS A 106 22.42 -4.73 -26.18
C LYS A 106 22.18 -3.43 -25.42
N HIS A 107 20.93 -3.00 -25.35
CA HIS A 107 20.52 -1.78 -24.61
C HIS A 107 19.90 -2.09 -23.24
N PHE A 108 19.91 -3.38 -22.81
CA PHE A 108 19.42 -3.74 -21.49
C PHE A 108 20.37 -3.19 -20.42
N MET A 109 19.87 -2.33 -19.55
CA MET A 109 20.63 -1.66 -18.50
C MET A 109 21.99 -1.10 -19.03
N PRO A 110 21.97 -0.02 -19.84
CA PRO A 110 23.19 0.53 -20.43
C PRO A 110 24.27 0.80 -19.38
N ASN A 111 25.53 0.49 -19.74
CA ASN A 111 26.72 0.61 -18.89
C ASN A 111 26.85 -0.40 -17.75
N ASN A 112 26.13 -1.52 -17.79
CA ASN A 112 26.38 -2.64 -16.88
C ASN A 112 26.67 -3.95 -17.65
N LYS A 113 27.15 -4.97 -16.91
CA LYS A 113 27.52 -6.28 -17.45
C LYS A 113 26.34 -7.26 -17.55
N TYR A 114 25.15 -6.86 -17.11
CA TYR A 114 23.99 -7.75 -17.12
C TYR A 114 23.35 -7.83 -18.50
N GLN A 115 22.85 -9.01 -18.81
CA GLN A 115 22.07 -9.29 -20.01
C GLN A 115 20.72 -9.89 -19.62
N ALA A 116 19.68 -9.61 -20.39
CA ALA A 116 18.37 -10.19 -20.15
C ALA A 116 18.38 -11.71 -20.28
N GLY A 117 19.13 -12.26 -21.23
CA GLY A 117 19.31 -13.69 -21.36
C GLY A 117 18.14 -14.45 -21.99
N ILE A 118 18.08 -15.75 -21.72
CA ILE A 118 17.11 -16.69 -22.26
C ILE A 118 16.12 -17.06 -21.16
N TYR A 119 14.82 -17.02 -21.47
CA TYR A 119 13.73 -17.33 -20.54
C TYR A 119 12.77 -18.34 -21.14
N ALA A 120 12.04 -19.06 -20.31
CA ALA A 120 10.92 -19.89 -20.77
C ALA A 120 9.90 -19.04 -21.54
N GLY A 121 9.54 -19.48 -22.75
CA GLY A 121 8.55 -18.76 -23.56
C GLY A 121 7.16 -18.85 -22.96
N LYS A 122 6.42 -17.74 -22.94
CA LYS A 122 5.03 -17.71 -22.44
C LYS A 122 4.09 -18.69 -23.17
N GLU A 123 4.38 -18.95 -24.45
CA GLU A 123 3.61 -19.90 -25.27
C GLU A 123 3.83 -21.34 -24.78
N TYR A 124 5.06 -21.68 -24.38
CA TYR A 124 5.35 -22.97 -23.80
C TYR A 124 4.68 -23.14 -22.43
N THR A 125 4.88 -22.21 -21.50
CA THR A 125 4.25 -22.28 -20.18
C THR A 125 2.72 -22.29 -20.27
N GLY A 126 2.16 -21.51 -21.18
CA GLY A 126 0.70 -21.46 -21.43
C GLY A 126 0.14 -22.69 -22.16
N SER A 127 0.98 -23.52 -22.79
CA SER A 127 0.54 -24.77 -23.45
C SER A 127 0.51 -25.96 -22.51
N LEU A 128 1.06 -25.84 -21.29
CA LEU A 128 1.07 -26.91 -20.32
C LEU A 128 -0.31 -27.11 -19.72
N ASP A 129 -0.83 -28.35 -19.77
CA ASP A 129 -2.08 -28.70 -19.11
C ASP A 129 -1.82 -29.00 -17.63
N LEU A 130 -1.88 -27.96 -16.81
CA LEU A 130 -1.65 -28.03 -15.37
C LEU A 130 -2.72 -28.87 -14.63
N ASN A 131 -3.88 -29.14 -15.25
CA ASN A 131 -4.92 -29.98 -14.67
C ASN A 131 -4.70 -31.48 -14.98
N ASN A 132 -3.69 -31.80 -15.75
CA ASN A 132 -3.36 -33.19 -16.04
C ASN A 132 -2.62 -33.84 -14.87
N ALA A 133 -3.36 -34.55 -14.02
CA ALA A 133 -2.85 -35.24 -12.84
C ALA A 133 -1.84 -36.38 -13.15
N SER A 134 -1.64 -36.75 -14.42
CA SER A 134 -0.57 -37.67 -14.82
C SER A 134 0.77 -36.99 -15.09
N LEU A 135 0.77 -35.68 -15.22
CA LEU A 135 1.95 -34.86 -15.49
C LEU A 135 2.38 -34.02 -14.29
N PHE A 136 1.40 -33.52 -13.53
CA PHE A 136 1.63 -32.60 -12.43
C PHE A 136 0.94 -33.04 -11.15
N GLU A 137 1.64 -32.89 -10.04
CA GLU A 137 1.05 -32.83 -8.71
C GLU A 137 0.62 -31.37 -8.46
N LYS A 138 -0.64 -31.19 -8.03
CA LYS A 138 -1.20 -29.88 -7.73
C LYS A 138 -1.39 -29.76 -6.23
N GLU A 139 -0.76 -28.76 -5.62
CA GLU A 139 -0.87 -28.45 -4.20
C GLU A 139 -1.36 -27.02 -3.99
N GLN A 140 -2.28 -26.82 -3.04
CA GLN A 140 -2.68 -25.50 -2.61
C GLN A 140 -1.73 -25.01 -1.52
N VAL A 141 -1.02 -23.93 -1.78
CA VAL A 141 -0.04 -23.36 -0.83
C VAL A 141 -0.78 -22.64 0.29
N GLN A 142 -0.89 -23.28 1.43
CA GLN A 142 -1.66 -22.79 2.57
C GLN A 142 -1.12 -21.48 3.16
N GLU A 143 0.19 -21.26 3.12
CA GLU A 143 0.83 -20.03 3.58
C GLU A 143 0.29 -18.79 2.84
N GLU A 144 0.08 -18.89 1.54
CA GLU A 144 -0.37 -17.76 0.71
C GLU A 144 -1.84 -17.36 1.02
N LEU A 145 -2.64 -18.29 1.53
CA LEU A 145 -4.02 -18.02 1.94
C LEU A 145 -4.12 -17.16 3.22
N ALA A 146 -3.03 -17.02 3.98
CA ALA A 146 -3.00 -16.16 5.18
C ALA A 146 -3.23 -14.67 4.86
N GLY A 147 -3.03 -14.28 3.59
CA GLY A 147 -3.34 -12.94 3.10
C GLY A 147 -4.82 -12.64 2.87
N ASN A 148 -5.71 -13.64 2.98
CA ASN A 148 -7.14 -13.50 2.75
C ASN A 148 -7.84 -12.84 3.94
N PHE A 149 -8.81 -11.94 3.65
CA PHE A 149 -9.55 -11.26 4.71
C PHE A 149 -10.90 -10.73 4.24
N GLU A 150 -11.79 -10.58 5.20
CA GLU A 150 -13.04 -9.83 5.08
C GLU A 150 -12.98 -8.60 5.98
N ALA A 151 -13.33 -7.42 5.47
CA ALA A 151 -13.37 -6.18 6.25
C ALA A 151 -14.66 -5.42 5.97
N ARG A 152 -15.21 -4.83 7.03
CA ARG A 152 -16.35 -3.90 6.97
C ARG A 152 -16.04 -2.67 7.79
N GLU A 153 -16.14 -1.50 7.16
CA GLU A 153 -16.00 -0.20 7.81
C GLU A 153 -17.31 0.58 7.66
N THR A 154 -17.78 1.16 8.75
CA THR A 154 -18.88 2.12 8.73
C THR A 154 -18.41 3.42 9.37
N VAL A 155 -18.40 4.51 8.61
CA VAL A 155 -18.06 5.86 9.07
C VAL A 155 -19.33 6.69 9.08
N SER A 156 -19.80 7.04 10.28
CA SER A 156 -20.89 8.00 10.49
C SER A 156 -20.30 9.34 10.89
N SER A 157 -20.72 10.41 10.24
CA SER A 157 -20.12 11.73 10.48
C SER A 157 -21.14 12.85 10.39
N GLY A 158 -20.90 13.88 11.20
CA GLY A 158 -21.61 15.15 11.13
C GLY A 158 -20.62 16.31 11.07
N TYR A 159 -21.04 17.41 10.49
CA TYR A 159 -20.24 18.63 10.48
C TYR A 159 -21.09 19.88 10.62
N VAL A 160 -20.47 20.92 11.17
CA VAL A 160 -20.94 22.30 11.13
C VAL A 160 -19.81 23.20 10.63
N ARG A 161 -20.15 24.14 9.77
CA ARG A 161 -19.21 25.14 9.22
C ARG A 161 -19.89 26.49 9.14
N PHE A 162 -19.20 27.53 9.61
CA PHE A 162 -19.64 28.89 9.54
C PHE A 162 -18.72 29.70 8.65
N ASP A 163 -19.25 30.23 7.55
CA ASP A 163 -18.57 31.13 6.61
C ASP A 163 -18.95 32.57 7.00
N GLN A 164 -17.97 33.36 7.45
CA GLN A 164 -18.15 34.74 7.94
C GLN A 164 -17.50 35.73 6.99
N LYS A 165 -18.22 36.73 6.62
CA LYS A 165 -17.71 37.94 5.98
C LYS A 165 -17.37 38.95 7.07
N ILE A 166 -16.11 38.98 7.53
CA ILE A 166 -15.63 39.87 8.60
C ILE A 166 -15.62 41.32 8.12
N THR A 167 -15.07 41.51 6.91
CA THR A 167 -15.09 42.76 6.18
C THR A 167 -15.33 42.48 4.70
N ASP A 168 -15.43 43.52 3.86
CA ASP A 168 -15.53 43.32 2.40
C ASP A 168 -14.29 42.63 1.81
N ARG A 169 -13.15 42.66 2.54
CA ARG A 169 -11.88 42.09 2.11
C ARG A 169 -11.47 40.81 2.85
N VAL A 170 -12.07 40.53 4.00
CA VAL A 170 -11.69 39.41 4.87
C VAL A 170 -12.85 38.46 5.06
N GLU A 171 -12.65 37.23 4.63
CA GLU A 171 -13.56 36.10 4.85
C GLU A 171 -12.90 35.08 5.78
N LEU A 172 -13.65 34.58 6.75
CA LEU A 172 -13.25 33.54 7.69
C LEU A 172 -14.21 32.36 7.57
N MET A 173 -13.67 31.16 7.47
CA MET A 173 -14.42 29.92 7.47
C MET A 173 -13.95 29.06 8.64
N SER A 174 -14.82 28.79 9.59
CA SER A 174 -14.56 27.90 10.72
C SER A 174 -15.48 26.69 10.68
N GLY A 175 -14.97 25.54 11.00
CA GLY A 175 -15.75 24.31 10.96
C GLY A 175 -15.24 23.24 11.92
N LEU A 176 -16.14 22.33 12.28
CA LEU A 176 -15.85 21.11 13.02
C LEU A 176 -16.58 19.95 12.36
N ARG A 177 -15.87 18.89 12.10
CA ARG A 177 -16.39 17.61 11.68
C ARG A 177 -16.09 16.55 12.74
N ILE A 178 -17.08 15.73 13.05
CA ILE A 178 -16.94 14.58 13.97
C ILE A 178 -17.18 13.33 13.13
N GLU A 179 -16.30 12.36 13.26
CA GLU A 179 -16.42 11.05 12.61
C GLU A 179 -16.39 9.94 13.66
N ASN A 180 -17.39 9.08 13.63
CA ASN A 180 -17.42 7.80 14.35
C ASN A 180 -17.18 6.68 13.36
N THR A 181 -16.10 5.95 13.55
CA THR A 181 -15.69 4.83 12.69
C THR A 181 -15.89 3.52 13.46
N ASN A 182 -16.61 2.59 12.83
CA ASN A 182 -16.77 1.21 13.32
C ASN A 182 -16.20 0.26 12.29
N LEU A 183 -15.30 -0.60 12.75
CA LEU A 183 -14.59 -1.59 11.95
C LEU A 183 -14.94 -3.01 12.42
N ALA A 184 -15.10 -3.92 11.50
CA ALA A 184 -15.20 -5.35 11.76
C ALA A 184 -14.40 -6.08 10.68
N TYR A 185 -13.54 -6.99 11.09
CA TYR A 185 -12.69 -7.72 10.18
C TYR A 185 -12.42 -9.14 10.66
N THR A 186 -12.17 -10.02 9.71
CA THR A 186 -11.81 -11.42 9.89
C THR A 186 -10.64 -11.70 8.96
N GLY A 187 -9.59 -12.28 9.48
CA GLY A 187 -8.42 -12.69 8.69
C GLY A 187 -8.23 -14.19 8.68
N ARG A 188 -7.03 -14.60 8.34
CA ARG A 188 -6.61 -16.00 8.40
C ARG A 188 -5.27 -16.11 9.09
N THR A 189 -5.04 -17.27 9.74
CA THR A 189 -3.77 -17.62 10.37
C THR A 189 -3.28 -18.91 9.75
N TYR A 190 -2.07 -18.88 9.23
CA TYR A 190 -1.38 -20.08 8.76
C TYR A 190 -0.64 -20.75 9.91
N ASP A 191 -0.88 -22.04 10.07
CA ASP A 191 -0.14 -22.93 10.96
C ASP A 191 0.82 -23.76 10.15
N ALA A 192 2.11 -23.51 10.32
CA ALA A 192 3.14 -24.18 9.55
C ALA A 192 3.48 -25.61 10.06
N ASP A 193 3.01 -25.99 11.24
CA ASP A 193 3.21 -27.36 11.77
C ASP A 193 2.20 -28.34 11.18
N GLU A 194 0.97 -27.84 10.97
CA GLU A 194 -0.11 -28.63 10.41
C GLU A 194 -0.30 -28.35 8.90
N ASP A 195 0.41 -27.36 8.36
CA ASP A 195 0.27 -26.84 6.99
C ASP A 195 -1.17 -26.52 6.62
N ILE A 196 -1.87 -25.81 7.50
CA ILE A 196 -3.26 -25.39 7.31
C ILE A 196 -3.46 -23.91 7.59
N THR A 197 -4.40 -23.33 6.87
CA THR A 197 -4.82 -21.95 7.08
C THR A 197 -6.23 -21.89 7.64
N ASN A 198 -6.35 -21.33 8.84
CA ASN A 198 -7.59 -21.20 9.57
C ASN A 198 -8.13 -19.78 9.58
N LYS A 199 -9.44 -19.62 9.54
CA LYS A 199 -10.13 -18.34 9.68
C LYS A 199 -10.02 -17.86 11.14
N THR A 200 -9.61 -16.60 11.35
CA THR A 200 -9.55 -16.00 12.69
C THR A 200 -10.95 -15.65 13.21
N GLU A 201 -11.05 -15.42 14.51
CA GLU A 201 -12.25 -14.80 15.07
C GLU A 201 -12.46 -13.40 14.50
N ARG A 202 -13.72 -12.98 14.40
CA ARG A 202 -14.08 -11.64 13.98
C ARG A 202 -13.71 -10.62 15.07
N ARG A 203 -12.92 -9.63 14.69
CA ARG A 203 -12.53 -8.51 15.55
C ARG A 203 -13.34 -7.26 15.23
N HIS A 204 -13.57 -6.45 16.27
CA HIS A 204 -14.26 -5.18 16.17
C HIS A 204 -13.38 -4.09 16.77
N ASN A 205 -13.37 -2.93 16.13
CA ASN A 205 -12.75 -1.72 16.67
C ASN A 205 -13.63 -0.51 16.38
N SER A 206 -13.66 0.47 17.27
CA SER A 206 -14.40 1.71 17.07
C SER A 206 -13.67 2.89 17.70
N TYR A 207 -13.75 4.04 17.04
CA TYR A 207 -13.14 5.28 17.53
C TYR A 207 -13.87 6.52 16.99
N ILE A 208 -13.70 7.64 17.71
CA ILE A 208 -14.25 8.94 17.33
C ILE A 208 -13.11 9.92 17.10
N ASN A 209 -13.20 10.69 16.00
CA ASN A 209 -12.25 11.74 15.66
C ASN A 209 -12.94 13.09 15.53
N PHE A 210 -12.26 14.14 16.01
CA PHE A 210 -12.64 15.54 15.86
C PHE A 210 -11.71 16.19 14.85
N LEU A 211 -12.28 16.83 13.84
CA LEU A 211 -11.55 17.40 12.72
C LEU A 211 -11.92 18.89 12.57
N PRO A 212 -11.31 19.77 13.37
CA PRO A 212 -11.49 21.21 13.23
C PRO A 212 -10.82 21.74 11.97
N SER A 213 -11.38 22.84 11.45
CA SER A 213 -10.82 23.60 10.33
C SER A 213 -11.04 25.09 10.51
N LEU A 214 -10.04 25.89 10.17
CA LEU A 214 -10.08 27.33 10.14
C LEU A 214 -9.36 27.80 8.87
N LEU A 215 -10.08 28.56 8.03
CA LEU A 215 -9.54 29.12 6.81
C LEU A 215 -9.83 30.62 6.76
N MET A 216 -8.81 31.40 6.46
CA MET A 216 -8.92 32.85 6.27
C MET A 216 -8.55 33.18 4.83
N LYS A 217 -9.32 34.04 4.22
CA LYS A 217 -9.01 34.65 2.94
C LYS A 217 -9.03 36.17 3.10
N TRP A 218 -7.94 36.81 2.73
CA TRP A 218 -7.80 38.25 2.77
C TRP A 218 -7.49 38.78 1.36
N ASN A 219 -8.43 39.50 0.76
CA ASN A 219 -8.22 40.24 -0.47
C ASN A 219 -7.58 41.60 -0.09
N VAL A 220 -6.25 41.67 -0.05
CA VAL A 220 -5.51 42.88 0.33
C VAL A 220 -5.88 44.03 -0.61
N ASN A 221 -5.91 43.72 -1.92
CA ASN A 221 -6.48 44.56 -2.97
C ASN A 221 -7.04 43.65 -4.10
N GLU A 222 -7.36 44.21 -5.27
CA GLU A 222 -7.93 43.44 -6.39
C GLU A 222 -6.96 42.39 -6.93
N ASP A 223 -5.66 42.73 -6.91
CA ASP A 223 -4.60 41.91 -7.54
C ASP A 223 -3.85 41.02 -6.51
N PHE A 224 -3.92 41.31 -5.21
CA PHE A 224 -3.15 40.61 -4.17
C PHE A 224 -4.09 39.95 -3.14
N LYS A 225 -3.93 38.63 -2.97
CA LYS A 225 -4.70 37.83 -2.04
C LYS A 225 -3.79 37.00 -1.15
N VAL A 226 -4.14 36.94 0.14
CA VAL A 226 -3.46 36.10 1.12
C VAL A 226 -4.46 35.09 1.67
N ARG A 227 -4.02 33.83 1.83
CA ARG A 227 -4.81 32.77 2.45
C ARG A 227 -4.02 32.12 3.56
N GLY A 228 -4.68 31.88 4.67
CA GLY A 228 -4.14 31.09 5.76
C GLY A 228 -5.11 29.97 6.11
N SER A 229 -4.60 28.79 6.43
CA SER A 229 -5.44 27.69 6.90
C SER A 229 -4.81 26.92 8.04
N PHE A 230 -5.69 26.42 8.92
CA PHE A 230 -5.41 25.35 9.85
C PHE A 230 -6.45 24.26 9.65
N THR A 231 -6.00 23.02 9.45
CA THR A 231 -6.89 21.87 9.32
C THR A 231 -6.31 20.66 10.04
N GLN A 232 -7.18 19.92 10.71
CA GLN A 232 -6.85 18.61 11.23
C GLN A 232 -7.49 17.54 10.34
N THR A 233 -6.67 16.58 9.89
CA THR A 233 -7.09 15.48 9.03
C THR A 233 -6.61 14.15 9.59
N LEU A 234 -7.13 13.04 9.08
CA LEU A 234 -6.70 11.72 9.49
C LEU A 234 -6.42 10.81 8.30
N SER A 235 -5.55 9.82 8.52
CA SER A 235 -5.30 8.71 7.60
C SER A 235 -5.56 7.39 8.33
N ARG A 236 -6.52 6.61 7.83
CA ARG A 236 -6.88 5.32 8.43
C ARG A 236 -5.85 4.25 8.07
N PRO A 237 -5.61 3.26 8.97
CA PRO A 237 -4.82 2.09 8.65
C PRO A 237 -5.40 1.33 7.45
N LYS A 238 -4.55 0.69 6.69
CA LYS A 238 -5.00 -0.27 5.66
C LYS A 238 -5.65 -1.48 6.32
N TYR A 239 -6.67 -2.06 5.70
CA TYR A 239 -7.33 -3.26 6.25
C TYR A 239 -6.36 -4.41 6.45
N SER A 240 -5.45 -4.65 5.49
CA SER A 240 -4.42 -5.69 5.61
C SER A 240 -3.49 -5.52 6.81
N ALA A 241 -3.30 -4.29 7.32
CA ALA A 241 -2.52 -4.03 8.52
C ALA A 241 -3.32 -4.26 9.82
N LEU A 242 -4.65 -4.12 9.76
CA LEU A 242 -5.56 -4.30 10.90
C LEU A 242 -5.97 -5.76 11.11
N VAL A 243 -6.03 -6.53 10.02
CA VAL A 243 -6.47 -7.92 10.08
C VAL A 243 -5.55 -8.73 11.00
N PRO A 244 -6.08 -9.50 11.96
CA PRO A 244 -5.28 -10.31 12.87
C PRO A 244 -4.78 -11.58 12.18
N SER A 245 -4.11 -11.43 11.06
CA SER A 245 -3.47 -12.52 10.34
C SER A 245 -2.07 -12.78 10.90
N VAL A 246 -1.68 -14.05 10.90
CA VAL A 246 -0.31 -14.48 11.24
C VAL A 246 0.25 -15.20 10.02
N ASN A 247 1.35 -14.70 9.49
CA ASN A 247 2.08 -15.33 8.40
C ASN A 247 3.47 -15.71 8.90
N ILE A 248 3.79 -17.01 8.81
CA ILE A 248 5.04 -17.59 9.27
C ILE A 248 5.81 -18.14 8.08
N LYS A 249 6.97 -17.57 7.81
CA LYS A 249 7.93 -18.05 6.80
C LYS A 249 9.05 -18.83 7.48
N ARG A 250 8.91 -20.15 7.55
CA ARG A 250 9.89 -20.99 8.24
C ARG A 250 11.24 -21.05 7.54
N SER A 251 11.24 -21.08 6.19
CA SER A 251 12.47 -21.05 5.39
C SER A 251 13.38 -19.88 5.76
N ASP A 252 12.76 -18.73 6.05
CA ASP A 252 13.46 -17.48 6.35
C ASP A 252 13.53 -17.19 7.85
N ASN A 253 12.85 -18.01 8.67
CA ASN A 253 12.67 -17.83 10.11
C ASN A 253 12.05 -16.46 10.44
N GLU A 254 11.03 -16.07 9.66
CA GLU A 254 10.32 -14.81 9.78
C GLU A 254 8.86 -15.01 10.18
N ILE A 255 8.29 -14.05 10.93
CA ILE A 255 6.88 -14.00 11.27
C ILE A 255 6.33 -12.58 11.07
N THR A 256 5.19 -12.47 10.43
CA THR A 256 4.45 -11.21 10.28
C THR A 256 3.08 -11.33 10.92
N ILE A 257 2.73 -10.40 11.80
CA ILE A 257 1.43 -10.39 12.50
C ILE A 257 0.75 -9.04 12.26
N GLY A 258 -0.52 -9.05 11.84
CA GLY A 258 -1.34 -7.86 11.73
C GLY A 258 -1.64 -7.24 13.12
N ASN A 259 -2.03 -5.97 13.16
CA ASN A 259 -2.28 -5.27 14.43
C ASN A 259 -3.68 -4.65 14.47
N PRO A 260 -4.64 -5.31 15.14
CA PRO A 260 -6.00 -4.81 15.34
C PRO A 260 -6.08 -3.48 16.12
N GLU A 261 -5.08 -3.15 16.91
CA GLU A 261 -5.06 -1.99 17.80
C GLU A 261 -4.58 -0.69 17.11
N LEU A 262 -4.33 -0.74 15.81
CA LEU A 262 -3.91 0.45 15.06
C LEU A 262 -4.94 1.56 15.11
N LYS A 263 -4.46 2.76 15.39
CA LYS A 263 -5.22 4.01 15.36
C LYS A 263 -4.96 4.76 14.06
N PRO A 264 -5.88 5.64 13.63
CA PRO A 264 -5.60 6.56 12.52
C PRO A 264 -4.41 7.47 12.84
N ALA A 265 -3.56 7.70 11.87
CA ALA A 265 -2.57 8.77 11.95
C ALA A 265 -3.30 10.12 11.83
N MET A 266 -2.97 11.07 12.71
CA MET A 266 -3.56 12.40 12.77
C MET A 266 -2.60 13.43 12.19
N SER A 267 -3.10 14.31 11.31
CA SER A 267 -2.28 15.37 10.71
C SER A 267 -2.83 16.75 11.04
N TYR A 268 -1.97 17.61 11.58
CA TYR A 268 -2.22 19.03 11.83
C TYR A 268 -1.51 19.82 10.73
N ASN A 269 -2.29 20.50 9.89
CA ASN A 269 -1.79 21.19 8.71
C ASN A 269 -1.97 22.70 8.88
N PHE A 270 -0.89 23.44 8.67
CA PHE A 270 -0.85 24.90 8.66
C PHE A 270 -0.33 25.35 7.30
N ASP A 271 -1.12 26.15 6.60
CA ASP A 271 -0.78 26.66 5.29
C ASP A 271 -0.92 28.18 5.27
N LEU A 272 0.04 28.86 4.65
CA LEU A 272 -0.03 30.28 4.34
C LEU A 272 0.40 30.49 2.89
N SER A 273 -0.45 31.12 2.11
CA SER A 273 -0.15 31.42 0.70
C SER A 273 -0.51 32.85 0.32
N ALA A 274 0.22 33.38 -0.63
CA ALA A 274 -0.02 34.67 -1.24
C ALA A 274 -0.03 34.55 -2.77
N ASP A 275 -1.04 35.14 -3.40
CA ASP A 275 -1.21 35.15 -4.85
C ASP A 275 -1.21 36.61 -5.34
N TYR A 276 -0.40 36.88 -6.35
CA TYR A 276 -0.40 38.16 -7.04
C TYR A 276 -0.76 37.99 -8.51
N TYR A 277 -1.85 38.64 -8.92
CA TYR A 277 -2.40 38.61 -10.27
C TYR A 277 -1.89 39.83 -11.08
N PHE A 278 -1.13 39.56 -12.11
CA PHE A 278 -0.69 40.60 -13.04
C PHE A 278 -1.74 40.73 -14.16
N ARG A 279 -2.38 41.85 -14.29
CA ARG A 279 -3.52 42.07 -15.21
C ARG A 279 -3.26 41.68 -16.68
N SER A 280 -1.99 41.57 -17.09
CA SER A 280 -1.62 41.26 -18.49
C SER A 280 -0.56 40.17 -18.63
N ILE A 281 -0.07 39.55 -17.54
CA ILE A 281 1.11 38.67 -17.58
C ILE A 281 0.85 37.33 -16.91
N GLY A 282 -0.14 37.22 -16.01
CA GLY A 282 -0.46 35.98 -15.36
C GLY A 282 -0.49 36.03 -13.83
N LEU A 283 -0.12 34.95 -13.15
CA LEU A 283 -0.20 34.77 -11.72
C LEU A 283 1.16 34.34 -11.16
N VAL A 284 1.57 34.97 -10.05
CA VAL A 284 2.66 34.51 -9.18
C VAL A 284 2.07 34.08 -7.85
N SER A 285 2.38 32.89 -7.40
CA SER A 285 1.95 32.35 -6.10
C SER A 285 3.17 31.93 -5.29
N ALA A 286 3.13 32.23 -3.99
CA ALA A 286 4.09 31.73 -3.01
C ALA A 286 3.35 31.14 -1.82
N GLY A 287 3.80 30.00 -1.34
CA GLY A 287 3.21 29.30 -0.21
C GLY A 287 4.26 28.73 0.72
N VAL A 288 3.93 28.67 2.00
CA VAL A 288 4.64 27.89 3.01
C VAL A 288 3.64 27.01 3.74
N PHE A 289 4.03 25.76 3.98
CA PHE A 289 3.23 24.84 4.74
C PHE A 289 4.05 24.17 5.85
N TYR A 290 3.37 23.87 6.95
CA TYR A 290 3.88 23.02 8.02
C TYR A 290 2.85 21.96 8.35
N LYS A 291 3.30 20.69 8.37
CA LYS A 291 2.47 19.54 8.69
C LYS A 291 3.12 18.76 9.81
N LYS A 292 2.38 18.54 10.91
CA LYS A 292 2.72 17.63 11.99
C LYS A 292 1.83 16.41 11.90
N ILE A 293 2.43 15.22 11.86
CA ILE A 293 1.70 13.94 11.82
C ILE A 293 2.02 13.19 13.09
N ASP A 294 0.99 12.89 13.87
CA ASP A 294 1.07 12.04 15.06
C ASP A 294 0.54 10.63 14.75
N ASP A 295 1.01 9.63 15.47
CA ASP A 295 0.63 8.22 15.32
C ASP A 295 0.90 7.65 13.91
N PHE A 296 2.01 8.06 13.30
CA PHE A 296 2.41 7.55 11.99
C PHE A 296 2.58 6.03 12.02
N ILE A 297 1.98 5.34 11.03
CA ILE A 297 1.99 3.88 10.98
C ILE A 297 3.22 3.40 10.21
N VAL A 298 4.04 2.59 10.88
CA VAL A 298 5.25 1.97 10.31
C VAL A 298 5.25 0.46 10.59
N ASN A 299 5.93 -0.31 9.75
CA ASN A 299 6.24 -1.69 10.06
C ASN A 299 7.43 -1.72 11.03
N GLN A 300 7.16 -2.08 12.27
CA GLN A 300 8.20 -2.33 13.26
C GLN A 300 8.79 -3.71 13.03
N ILE A 301 10.12 -3.78 12.96
CA ILE A 301 10.86 -5.04 12.88
C ILE A 301 11.58 -5.23 14.19
N SER A 302 11.49 -6.44 14.75
CA SER A 302 12.28 -6.86 15.93
C SER A 302 12.81 -8.26 15.73
N ASN A 303 13.90 -8.57 16.41
CA ASN A 303 14.58 -9.85 16.34
C ASN A 303 14.24 -10.71 17.57
N ASN A 304 14.43 -12.02 17.45
CA ASN A 304 14.26 -12.99 18.54
C ASN A 304 12.86 -12.95 19.17
N TYR A 305 11.82 -12.93 18.32
CA TYR A 305 10.44 -12.95 18.78
C TYR A 305 9.97 -14.39 19.02
N GLU A 306 9.47 -14.65 20.23
CA GLU A 306 8.91 -15.95 20.58
C GLU A 306 7.40 -15.99 20.27
N TYR A 307 6.98 -16.95 19.47
CA TYR A 307 5.59 -17.21 19.15
C TYR A 307 5.33 -18.71 19.13
N GLN A 308 4.34 -19.18 19.92
CA GLN A 308 3.96 -20.60 20.04
C GLN A 308 5.15 -21.53 20.32
N GLY A 309 6.10 -21.10 21.18
CA GLY A 309 7.28 -21.89 21.55
C GLY A 309 8.42 -21.86 20.53
N ASN A 310 8.28 -21.19 19.40
CA ASN A 310 9.33 -21.00 18.41
C ASN A 310 9.90 -19.59 18.47
N VAL A 311 11.21 -19.44 18.23
CA VAL A 311 11.90 -18.15 18.19
C VAL A 311 12.18 -17.78 16.74
N TYR A 312 11.63 -16.66 16.30
CA TYR A 312 11.79 -16.11 14.95
C TYR A 312 12.85 -15.03 14.94
N THR A 313 13.77 -15.10 13.97
CA THR A 313 14.86 -14.11 13.83
C THR A 313 14.37 -12.77 13.38
N ARG A 314 13.22 -12.73 12.69
CA ARG A 314 12.58 -11.50 12.21
C ARG A 314 11.08 -11.51 12.47
N PHE A 315 10.63 -10.59 13.30
CA PHE A 315 9.21 -10.30 13.53
C PHE A 315 8.85 -8.97 12.94
N THR A 316 7.80 -8.94 12.14
CA THR A 316 7.27 -7.71 11.52
C THR A 316 5.84 -7.45 11.96
N GLN A 317 5.56 -6.25 12.48
CA GLN A 317 4.20 -5.83 12.84
C GLN A 317 3.99 -4.35 12.53
N PRO A 318 2.87 -3.96 11.91
CA PRO A 318 2.50 -2.55 11.78
C PRO A 318 2.15 -1.95 13.15
N LYS A 319 2.73 -0.79 13.48
CA LYS A 319 2.47 -0.06 14.74
C LYS A 319 2.34 1.44 14.50
N ASN A 320 1.56 2.09 15.35
CA ASN A 320 1.61 3.54 15.47
C ASN A 320 2.92 3.89 16.19
N ALA A 321 3.89 4.42 15.47
CA ALA A 321 5.22 4.70 16.00
C ALA A 321 5.70 6.06 15.51
N GLY A 322 5.87 6.97 16.46
CA GLY A 322 6.52 8.25 16.24
C GLY A 322 5.66 9.33 15.58
N ASN A 323 6.32 10.46 15.38
CA ASN A 323 5.75 11.66 14.80
C ASN A 323 6.60 12.10 13.59
N ALA A 324 5.95 12.68 12.59
CA ALA A 324 6.64 13.25 11.45
C ALA A 324 6.30 14.74 11.32
N ASN A 325 7.29 15.54 10.95
CA ASN A 325 7.13 16.98 10.68
C ASN A 325 7.60 17.26 9.27
N LEU A 326 6.77 17.97 8.51
CA LEU A 326 7.10 18.43 7.17
C LEU A 326 6.96 19.96 7.11
N LEU A 327 8.00 20.61 6.64
CA LEU A 327 8.00 22.04 6.33
C LEU A 327 8.38 22.19 4.85
N GLY A 328 7.62 22.99 4.10
CA GLY A 328 7.90 23.20 2.69
C GLY A 328 7.54 24.60 2.24
N ILE A 329 8.18 25.02 1.15
CA ILE A 329 7.92 26.27 0.43
C ILE A 329 7.57 25.91 -1.02
N GLU A 330 6.54 26.52 -1.55
CA GLU A 330 6.07 26.33 -2.92
C GLU A 330 6.06 27.69 -3.65
N LEU A 331 6.60 27.71 -4.85
CA LEU A 331 6.56 28.87 -5.73
C LEU A 331 5.98 28.45 -7.08
N SER A 332 5.04 29.22 -7.58
CA SER A 332 4.42 28.98 -8.88
C SER A 332 4.33 30.29 -9.68
N TYR A 333 4.61 30.17 -10.97
CA TYR A 333 4.39 31.24 -11.94
C TYR A 333 3.58 30.66 -13.11
N GLN A 334 2.47 31.31 -13.42
CA GLN A 334 1.63 30.97 -14.56
C GLN A 334 1.50 32.20 -15.45
N ARG A 335 1.73 32.03 -16.75
CA ARG A 335 1.52 33.03 -17.78
C ARG A 335 0.43 32.54 -18.72
N ASP A 336 -0.49 33.44 -19.08
CA ASP A 336 -1.51 33.22 -20.12
C ASP A 336 -0.92 33.41 -21.51
#